data_1bc48f2453851af30fafaf61ffa52a56
#
_entry.id   1bc48f2453851af30fafaf61ffa52a56
#
_cell.length_a   1.000
_cell.length_b   1.000
_cell.length_c   1.000
_cell.angle_alpha   90.00
_cell.angle_beta   90.00
_cell.angle_gamma   90.00
#
_symmetry.space_group_name_H-M   'P 1'
#
loop_
_entity.id
_entity.type
_entity.pdbx_description
1 polymer ?
#
loop_
_entity_poly.entity_id
_entity_poly.type
_entity_poly.pdbx_seq_one_letter_code
_entity_poly.pdbx_strand_id
1 'polypeptide(L)'
;MEYIESLRIFRSVVELKSFTRAADIHGLARPAVSRAIAGLEERIGCRLLNRTTRQVSLTEAAERFYEGCVRILDDLDVLEADVANQTREAGGVLRLVAHTTATVSRLVPLIAGFKRAHPKVTLDVTLTERPVDLVGDGFDLGLILPYMLTSETTVVRLLERIPVVIVATPQYLQASSTPGDPSELAAHLFVSMSPSIRRPVIGFRIGEDELSVPLRFDVSSNSPAFNLEMVLQGFGIGVVPAALVENELASGKLVQLLTRSQLVDDSVDIQLAYSNRTLLPAKVRAFIDYAAAFFETLATSR
;
A
#
# COMPACT_ATOMS: atom_id res chain seq x y z
N MET A 1 21.50 -21.08 -27.43
CA MET A 1 20.42 -20.52 -26.60
C MET A 1 20.48 -19.02 -26.74
N GLU A 2 19.36 -18.39 -27.03
CA GLU A 2 19.31 -16.93 -27.19
C GLU A 2 19.63 -16.21 -25.88
N TYR A 3 20.18 -14.99 -25.97
CA TYR A 3 20.66 -14.25 -24.80
C TYR A 3 19.54 -13.96 -23.79
N ILE A 4 18.37 -13.54 -24.29
CA ILE A 4 17.18 -13.26 -23.47
C ILE A 4 16.71 -14.52 -22.73
N GLU A 5 16.69 -15.65 -23.41
CA GLU A 5 16.34 -16.94 -22.80
C GLU A 5 17.31 -17.30 -21.66
N SER A 6 18.62 -17.04 -21.86
CA SER A 6 19.61 -17.24 -20.80
C SER A 6 19.39 -16.34 -19.60
N LEU A 7 18.92 -15.08 -19.79
CA LEU A 7 18.55 -14.16 -18.71
C LEU A 7 17.29 -14.65 -17.97
N ARG A 8 16.26 -15.14 -18.68
CA ARG A 8 15.05 -15.72 -18.08
C ARG A 8 15.39 -16.94 -17.21
N ILE A 9 16.27 -17.82 -17.72
CA ILE A 9 16.75 -18.99 -16.97
C ILE A 9 17.54 -18.54 -15.72
N PHE A 10 18.42 -17.54 -15.85
CA PHE A 10 19.20 -17.00 -14.73
C PHE A 10 18.27 -16.46 -13.62
N ARG A 11 17.28 -15.64 -13.99
CA ARG A 11 16.24 -15.15 -13.06
C ARG A 11 15.58 -16.31 -12.32
N SER A 12 15.11 -17.32 -13.02
CA SER A 12 14.43 -18.48 -12.43
C SER A 12 15.34 -19.28 -11.48
N VAL A 13 16.62 -19.46 -11.83
CA VAL A 13 17.59 -20.15 -10.96
C VAL A 13 17.81 -19.37 -9.65
N VAL A 14 17.88 -18.04 -9.71
CA VAL A 14 18.05 -17.17 -8.53
C VAL A 14 16.81 -17.22 -7.63
N GLU A 15 15.64 -17.00 -8.20
CA GLU A 15 14.36 -16.95 -7.48
C GLU A 15 14.03 -18.28 -6.81
N LEU A 16 14.23 -19.40 -7.54
CA LEU A 16 13.93 -20.74 -7.05
C LEU A 16 15.06 -21.35 -6.22
N LYS A 17 16.25 -20.72 -6.22
CA LYS A 17 17.48 -21.24 -5.59
C LYS A 17 17.79 -22.69 -6.02
N SER A 18 17.41 -23.07 -7.25
CA SER A 18 17.46 -24.45 -7.74
C SER A 18 17.56 -24.55 -9.26
N PHE A 19 18.64 -25.17 -9.74
CA PHE A 19 18.80 -25.50 -11.16
C PHE A 19 17.76 -26.50 -11.66
N THR A 20 17.34 -27.45 -10.83
CA THR A 20 16.37 -28.48 -11.20
C THR A 20 14.96 -27.84 -11.35
N ARG A 21 14.53 -27.05 -10.37
CA ARG A 21 13.22 -26.37 -10.47
C ARG A 21 13.17 -25.39 -11.64
N ALA A 22 14.26 -24.67 -11.90
CA ALA A 22 14.35 -23.80 -13.07
C ALA A 22 14.26 -24.60 -14.37
N ALA A 23 14.91 -25.78 -14.45
CA ALA A 23 14.82 -26.67 -15.60
C ALA A 23 13.37 -27.12 -15.83
N ASP A 24 12.68 -27.54 -14.78
CA ASP A 24 11.27 -27.98 -14.85
C ASP A 24 10.35 -26.84 -15.38
N ILE A 25 10.52 -25.61 -14.88
CA ILE A 25 9.70 -24.45 -15.32
C ILE A 25 9.94 -24.10 -16.80
N HIS A 26 11.19 -24.21 -17.26
CA HIS A 26 11.54 -23.90 -18.64
C HIS A 26 11.39 -25.08 -19.61
N GLY A 27 10.96 -26.24 -19.12
CA GLY A 27 10.85 -27.46 -19.95
C GLY A 27 12.19 -27.97 -20.48
N LEU A 28 13.29 -27.73 -19.77
CA LEU A 28 14.65 -28.03 -20.16
C LEU A 28 15.26 -29.12 -19.28
N ALA A 29 16.26 -29.81 -19.82
CA ALA A 29 17.10 -30.67 -18.99
C ALA A 29 18.06 -29.82 -18.13
N ARG A 30 18.32 -30.25 -16.88
CA ARG A 30 19.24 -29.55 -15.95
C ARG A 30 20.61 -29.20 -16.56
N PRO A 31 21.27 -30.09 -17.40
CA PRO A 31 22.51 -29.71 -18.07
C PRO A 31 22.38 -28.51 -19.03
N ALA A 32 21.21 -28.33 -19.67
CA ALA A 32 20.97 -27.22 -20.56
C ALA A 32 20.89 -25.88 -19.75
N VAL A 33 20.21 -25.89 -18.62
CA VAL A 33 20.18 -24.73 -17.68
C VAL A 33 21.61 -24.40 -17.19
N SER A 34 22.41 -25.40 -16.83
CA SER A 34 23.81 -25.20 -16.41
C SER A 34 24.67 -24.57 -17.53
N ARG A 35 24.48 -25.01 -18.77
CA ARG A 35 25.19 -24.43 -19.94
C ARG A 35 24.74 -23.01 -20.24
N ALA A 36 23.44 -22.72 -20.10
CA ALA A 36 22.92 -21.36 -20.26
C ALA A 36 23.55 -20.38 -19.28
N ILE A 37 23.62 -20.75 -17.99
CA ILE A 37 24.29 -19.95 -16.97
C ILE A 37 25.79 -19.80 -17.25
N ALA A 38 26.47 -20.86 -17.59
CA ALA A 38 27.91 -20.83 -17.92
C ALA A 38 28.20 -19.90 -19.11
N GLY A 39 27.40 -19.98 -20.19
CA GLY A 39 27.51 -19.08 -21.33
C GLY A 39 27.20 -17.63 -21.00
N LEU A 40 26.27 -17.38 -20.07
CA LEU A 40 25.99 -16.06 -19.56
C LEU A 40 27.17 -15.48 -18.75
N GLU A 41 27.75 -16.29 -17.85
CA GLU A 41 28.93 -15.93 -17.04
C GLU A 41 30.14 -15.66 -17.94
N GLU A 42 30.37 -16.47 -18.97
CA GLU A 42 31.43 -16.28 -19.96
C GLU A 42 31.26 -14.96 -20.73
N ARG A 43 30.04 -14.66 -21.18
CA ARG A 43 29.74 -13.43 -21.92
C ARG A 43 29.95 -12.17 -21.08
N ILE A 44 29.62 -12.23 -19.79
CA ILE A 44 29.72 -11.09 -18.86
C ILE A 44 31.15 -10.98 -18.31
N GLY A 45 31.93 -12.07 -18.36
CA GLY A 45 33.29 -12.12 -17.86
C GLY A 45 33.41 -12.27 -16.34
N CYS A 46 32.33 -12.60 -15.65
CA CYS A 46 32.35 -12.84 -14.21
C CYS A 46 31.38 -13.97 -13.79
N ARG A 47 31.64 -14.56 -12.64
CA ARG A 47 30.70 -15.53 -12.05
C ARG A 47 29.52 -14.80 -11.44
N LEU A 48 28.34 -15.29 -11.76
CA LEU A 48 27.07 -14.77 -11.25
C LEU A 48 26.55 -15.55 -10.04
N LEU A 49 26.83 -16.86 -10.00
CA LEU A 49 26.31 -17.76 -8.96
C LEU A 49 27.43 -18.44 -8.17
N ASN A 50 27.28 -18.43 -6.87
CA ASN A 50 28.02 -19.32 -5.97
C ASN A 50 27.33 -20.68 -5.98
N ARG A 51 28.08 -21.70 -6.42
CA ARG A 51 27.59 -23.09 -6.49
C ARG A 51 28.18 -23.86 -5.32
N THR A 52 27.39 -24.11 -4.30
CA THR A 52 27.70 -25.11 -3.28
C THR A 52 26.78 -26.31 -3.49
N THR A 53 27.17 -27.49 -2.96
CA THR A 53 26.36 -28.71 -3.08
C THR A 53 24.99 -28.60 -2.38
N ARG A 54 24.77 -27.57 -1.60
CA ARG A 54 23.53 -27.38 -0.79
C ARG A 54 22.73 -26.12 -1.12
N GLN A 55 23.34 -25.09 -1.71
CA GLN A 55 22.63 -23.84 -1.97
C GLN A 55 23.16 -23.12 -3.22
N VAL A 56 22.25 -22.40 -3.90
CA VAL A 56 22.54 -21.46 -4.98
C VAL A 56 22.34 -20.06 -4.41
N SER A 57 23.35 -19.19 -4.51
CA SER A 57 23.27 -17.79 -4.14
C SER A 57 23.96 -16.92 -5.18
N LEU A 58 23.58 -15.65 -5.25
CA LEU A 58 24.27 -14.66 -6.06
C LEU A 58 25.68 -14.39 -5.52
N THR A 59 26.59 -13.99 -6.42
CA THR A 59 27.83 -13.33 -6.02
C THR A 59 27.53 -11.84 -5.79
N GLU A 60 28.35 -11.14 -5.01
CA GLU A 60 28.22 -9.71 -4.78
C GLU A 60 28.20 -8.90 -6.11
N ALA A 61 29.05 -9.30 -7.07
CA ALA A 61 29.06 -8.69 -8.40
C ALA A 61 27.76 -8.93 -9.20
N ALA A 62 27.05 -10.03 -8.90
CA ALA A 62 25.83 -10.41 -9.62
C ALA A 62 24.55 -9.77 -9.09
N GLU A 63 24.55 -9.19 -7.90
CA GLU A 63 23.34 -8.57 -7.33
C GLU A 63 22.80 -7.45 -8.22
N ARG A 64 23.65 -6.48 -8.59
CA ARG A 64 23.26 -5.38 -9.50
C ARG A 64 22.88 -5.88 -10.89
N PHE A 65 23.57 -6.91 -11.37
CA PHE A 65 23.25 -7.52 -12.67
C PHE A 65 21.89 -8.19 -12.63
N TYR A 66 21.57 -8.91 -11.54
CA TYR A 66 20.28 -9.56 -11.33
C TYR A 66 19.13 -8.54 -11.30
N GLU A 67 19.28 -7.46 -10.53
CA GLU A 67 18.29 -6.36 -10.50
C GLU A 67 18.06 -5.74 -11.88
N GLY A 68 19.14 -5.56 -12.65
CA GLY A 68 19.05 -5.07 -14.02
C GLY A 68 18.35 -6.07 -14.94
N CYS A 69 18.65 -7.37 -14.82
CA CYS A 69 18.02 -8.44 -15.59
C CYS A 69 16.51 -8.51 -15.32
N VAL A 70 16.10 -8.44 -14.07
CA VAL A 70 14.67 -8.46 -13.69
C VAL A 70 13.94 -7.31 -14.37
N ARG A 71 14.49 -6.09 -14.30
CA ARG A 71 13.87 -4.91 -14.93
C ARG A 71 13.75 -5.06 -16.45
N ILE A 72 14.82 -5.46 -17.13
CA ILE A 72 14.82 -5.62 -18.59
C ILE A 72 13.84 -6.71 -19.03
N LEU A 73 13.79 -7.83 -18.33
CA LEU A 73 12.86 -8.92 -18.65
C LEU A 73 11.41 -8.51 -18.40
N ASP A 74 11.14 -7.82 -17.31
CA ASP A 74 9.80 -7.28 -17.02
C ASP A 74 9.36 -6.26 -18.08
N ASP A 75 10.27 -5.37 -18.53
CA ASP A 75 9.99 -4.40 -19.60
C ASP A 75 9.76 -5.10 -20.94
N LEU A 76 10.50 -6.16 -21.22
CA LEU A 76 10.31 -6.98 -22.44
C LEU A 76 8.97 -7.70 -22.40
N ASP A 77 8.61 -8.31 -21.28
CA ASP A 77 7.32 -8.99 -21.11
C ASP A 77 6.14 -8.01 -21.29
N VAL A 78 6.32 -6.76 -20.85
CA VAL A 78 5.36 -5.69 -21.05
C VAL A 78 5.27 -5.29 -22.52
N LEU A 79 6.40 -5.13 -23.22
CA LEU A 79 6.43 -4.83 -24.65
C LEU A 79 5.77 -5.93 -25.49
N GLU A 80 6.09 -7.20 -25.22
CA GLU A 80 5.47 -8.35 -25.87
C GLU A 80 3.96 -8.41 -25.59
N ALA A 81 3.57 -8.10 -24.34
CA ALA A 81 2.16 -8.02 -23.96
C ALA A 81 1.43 -6.85 -24.63
N ASP A 82 2.04 -5.68 -24.80
CA ASP A 82 1.40 -4.51 -25.44
C ASP A 82 1.17 -4.73 -26.93
N VAL A 83 2.09 -5.34 -27.63
CA VAL A 83 1.90 -5.74 -29.05
C VAL A 83 0.81 -6.81 -29.17
N ALA A 84 0.73 -7.74 -28.23
CA ALA A 84 -0.35 -8.72 -28.14
C ALA A 84 -1.67 -8.13 -27.61
N ASN A 85 -1.62 -7.02 -26.85
CA ASN A 85 -2.74 -6.41 -26.12
C ASN A 85 -3.46 -5.27 -26.82
N GLN A 86 -3.15 -4.93 -28.06
CA GLN A 86 -4.14 -4.20 -28.87
C GLN A 86 -5.47 -4.96 -28.99
N THR A 87 -5.53 -6.21 -28.47
CA THR A 87 -6.69 -7.12 -28.50
C THR A 87 -6.90 -7.98 -27.27
N ARG A 88 -6.21 -7.79 -26.13
CA ARG A 88 -6.37 -8.68 -24.96
C ARG A 88 -6.99 -8.00 -23.73
N GLU A 89 -8.06 -8.64 -23.21
CA GLU A 89 -8.70 -8.32 -21.94
C GLU A 89 -7.70 -8.41 -20.77
N ALA A 90 -7.86 -7.52 -19.79
CA ALA A 90 -7.08 -7.57 -18.55
C ALA A 90 -7.24 -8.93 -17.84
N GLY A 91 -6.14 -9.59 -17.51
CA GLY A 91 -6.14 -10.90 -16.88
C GLY A 91 -4.87 -11.17 -16.05
N GLY A 92 -4.87 -12.30 -15.32
CA GLY A 92 -3.77 -12.69 -14.44
C GLY A 92 -3.90 -12.15 -13.01
N VAL A 93 -2.87 -12.36 -12.19
CA VAL A 93 -2.86 -11.95 -10.76
C VAL A 93 -2.44 -10.49 -10.63
N LEU A 94 -3.28 -9.67 -9.99
CA LEU A 94 -2.99 -8.29 -9.61
C LEU A 94 -2.72 -8.25 -8.10
N ARG A 95 -1.50 -7.90 -7.72
CA ARG A 95 -1.08 -7.80 -6.32
C ARG A 95 -1.26 -6.38 -5.83
N LEU A 96 -2.21 -6.20 -4.93
CA LEU A 96 -2.59 -4.91 -4.34
C LEU A 96 -2.20 -4.87 -2.88
N VAL A 97 -1.48 -3.84 -2.47
CA VAL A 97 -1.33 -3.51 -1.05
C VAL A 97 -2.26 -2.35 -0.68
N ALA A 98 -2.85 -2.41 0.50
CA ALA A 98 -3.74 -1.35 0.95
C ALA A 98 -3.61 -1.09 2.46
N HIS A 99 -3.83 0.16 2.87
CA HIS A 99 -3.91 0.52 4.28
C HIS A 99 -5.19 -0.07 4.90
N THR A 100 -5.07 -0.65 6.11
CA THR A 100 -6.15 -1.44 6.74
C THR A 100 -7.42 -0.63 6.97
N THR A 101 -7.31 0.61 7.41
CA THR A 101 -8.46 1.36 7.94
C THR A 101 -9.14 2.25 6.92
N ALA A 102 -8.37 3.16 6.31
CA ALA A 102 -8.95 4.12 5.38
C ALA A 102 -9.56 3.43 4.15
N THR A 103 -9.21 2.16 3.94
CA THR A 103 -9.55 1.43 2.74
C THR A 103 -10.68 0.43 2.88
N VAL A 104 -11.03 -0.07 4.09
CA VAL A 104 -12.05 -1.13 4.20
C VAL A 104 -13.41 -0.64 3.70
N SER A 105 -13.87 0.56 4.08
CA SER A 105 -15.12 1.14 3.62
C SER A 105 -15.13 1.51 2.12
N ARG A 106 -13.93 1.71 1.51
CA ARG A 106 -13.76 2.05 0.09
C ARG A 106 -13.27 0.87 -0.72
N LEU A 107 -12.31 0.11 -0.16
CA LEU A 107 -11.64 -0.98 -0.86
C LEU A 107 -12.60 -2.12 -1.23
N VAL A 108 -13.47 -2.53 -0.33
CA VAL A 108 -14.39 -3.65 -0.60
C VAL A 108 -15.36 -3.34 -1.75
N PRO A 109 -16.07 -2.20 -1.79
CA PRO A 109 -16.91 -1.83 -2.93
C PRO A 109 -16.12 -1.67 -4.23
N LEU A 110 -14.93 -1.05 -4.17
CA LEU A 110 -14.03 -0.89 -5.32
C LEU A 110 -13.65 -2.25 -5.91
N ILE A 111 -13.13 -3.16 -5.07
CA ILE A 111 -12.72 -4.51 -5.51
C ILE A 111 -13.90 -5.30 -6.05
N ALA A 112 -15.04 -5.27 -5.37
CA ALA A 112 -16.24 -5.99 -5.81
C ALA A 112 -16.72 -5.49 -7.18
N GLY A 113 -16.70 -4.18 -7.41
CA GLY A 113 -17.04 -3.59 -8.70
C GLY A 113 -16.03 -3.93 -9.79
N PHE A 114 -14.74 -3.77 -9.49
CA PHE A 114 -13.66 -4.12 -10.41
C PHE A 114 -13.71 -5.60 -10.83
N LYS A 115 -13.92 -6.50 -9.87
CA LYS A 115 -14.03 -7.95 -10.15
C LYS A 115 -15.19 -8.31 -11.08
N ARG A 116 -16.32 -7.60 -10.95
CA ARG A 116 -17.45 -7.77 -11.89
C ARG A 116 -17.12 -7.28 -13.30
N ALA A 117 -16.39 -6.16 -13.41
CA ALA A 117 -15.98 -5.61 -14.69
C ALA A 117 -14.83 -6.40 -15.35
N HIS A 118 -13.93 -6.98 -14.56
CA HIS A 118 -12.73 -7.69 -15.00
C HIS A 118 -12.64 -9.10 -14.39
N PRO A 119 -13.52 -10.03 -14.77
CA PRO A 119 -13.61 -11.37 -14.14
C PRO A 119 -12.35 -12.22 -14.30
N LYS A 120 -11.54 -11.96 -15.33
CA LYS A 120 -10.28 -12.68 -15.61
C LYS A 120 -9.09 -12.23 -14.75
N VAL A 121 -9.22 -11.11 -14.02
CA VAL A 121 -8.19 -10.64 -13.09
C VAL A 121 -8.41 -11.30 -11.73
N THR A 122 -7.40 -12.00 -11.23
CA THR A 122 -7.35 -12.48 -9.84
C THR A 122 -6.71 -11.39 -8.99
N LEU A 123 -7.35 -11.01 -7.88
CA LEU A 123 -6.83 -10.03 -6.94
C LEU A 123 -6.18 -10.76 -5.75
N ASP A 124 -4.92 -10.39 -5.48
CA ASP A 124 -4.18 -10.76 -4.27
C ASP A 124 -3.98 -9.48 -3.44
N VAL A 125 -4.69 -9.39 -2.31
CA VAL A 125 -4.78 -8.15 -1.52
C VAL A 125 -4.09 -8.34 -0.19
N THR A 126 -3.05 -7.54 0.04
CA THR A 126 -2.36 -7.44 1.32
C THR A 126 -2.79 -6.18 2.05
N LEU A 127 -3.23 -6.31 3.30
CA LEU A 127 -3.54 -5.18 4.15
C LEU A 127 -2.38 -4.95 5.12
N THR A 128 -1.91 -3.69 5.20
CA THR A 128 -0.80 -3.32 6.08
C THR A 128 -0.90 -1.87 6.54
N GLU A 129 -0.23 -1.56 7.63
CA GLU A 129 -0.06 -0.21 8.18
C GLU A 129 1.42 0.23 8.15
N ARG A 130 2.29 -0.66 7.65
CA ARG A 130 3.73 -0.41 7.57
C ARG A 130 4.09 0.30 6.28
N PRO A 131 5.20 1.06 6.26
CA PRO A 131 5.79 1.53 5.03
C PRO A 131 6.06 0.38 4.04
N VAL A 132 5.89 0.66 2.75
CA VAL A 132 5.92 -0.33 1.66
C VAL A 132 6.84 0.15 0.55
N ASP A 133 7.70 -0.73 0.07
CA ASP A 133 8.36 -0.61 -1.23
C ASP A 133 7.59 -1.45 -2.24
N LEU A 134 6.74 -0.82 -3.07
CA LEU A 134 5.88 -1.54 -4.01
C LEU A 134 6.65 -2.54 -4.88
N VAL A 135 7.82 -2.13 -5.38
CA VAL A 135 8.62 -2.97 -6.29
C VAL A 135 9.39 -4.03 -5.51
N GLY A 136 10.05 -3.64 -4.42
CA GLY A 136 10.84 -4.56 -3.58
C GLY A 136 9.97 -5.63 -2.92
N ASP A 137 8.76 -5.28 -2.52
CA ASP A 137 7.79 -6.19 -1.88
C ASP A 137 6.92 -6.96 -2.89
N GLY A 138 7.08 -6.70 -4.20
CA GLY A 138 6.40 -7.44 -5.26
C GLY A 138 4.93 -7.08 -5.48
N PHE A 139 4.51 -5.86 -5.14
CA PHE A 139 3.17 -5.34 -5.41
C PHE A 139 3.09 -4.65 -6.77
N ASP A 140 1.97 -4.84 -7.46
CA ASP A 140 1.69 -4.15 -8.71
C ASP A 140 1.23 -2.69 -8.47
N LEU A 141 0.45 -2.47 -7.40
CA LEU A 141 -0.05 -1.15 -7.00
C LEU A 141 -0.48 -1.11 -5.52
N GLY A 142 -0.68 0.09 -5.00
CA GLY A 142 -1.10 0.32 -3.61
C GLY A 142 -2.22 1.35 -3.47
N LEU A 143 -3.20 1.07 -2.59
CA LEU A 143 -4.09 2.07 -2.01
C LEU A 143 -3.57 2.45 -0.62
N ILE A 144 -2.88 3.57 -0.53
CA ILE A 144 -2.01 3.88 0.60
C ILE A 144 -2.21 5.30 1.12
N LEU A 145 -1.62 5.54 2.26
CA LEU A 145 -1.48 6.88 2.84
C LEU A 145 -0.08 7.44 2.54
N PRO A 146 0.10 8.78 2.50
CA PRO A 146 1.36 9.40 2.09
C PRO A 146 2.60 8.86 2.80
N TYR A 147 2.51 8.61 4.13
CA TYR A 147 3.63 8.15 4.95
C TYR A 147 4.06 6.68 4.68
N MET A 148 3.27 5.94 3.91
CA MET A 148 3.54 4.51 3.65
C MET A 148 4.54 4.28 2.52
N LEU A 149 4.82 5.26 1.67
CA LEU A 149 5.77 5.10 0.58
C LEU A 149 7.20 5.33 1.05
N THR A 150 8.07 4.39 0.69
CA THR A 150 9.52 4.47 0.95
C THR A 150 10.33 4.85 -0.30
N SER A 151 9.75 4.74 -1.49
CA SER A 151 10.43 4.96 -2.77
C SER A 151 9.95 6.23 -3.47
N GLU A 152 10.91 7.08 -3.88
CA GLU A 152 10.65 8.30 -4.66
C GLU A 152 10.31 8.02 -6.13
N THR A 153 10.52 6.79 -6.62
CA THR A 153 10.25 6.42 -8.02
C THR A 153 8.81 5.98 -8.28
N THR A 154 7.97 6.06 -7.27
CA THR A 154 6.57 5.67 -7.34
C THR A 154 5.71 6.82 -7.86
N VAL A 155 4.84 6.54 -8.83
CA VAL A 155 3.81 7.48 -9.27
C VAL A 155 2.66 7.43 -8.27
N VAL A 156 2.23 8.61 -7.86
CA VAL A 156 1.15 8.75 -6.87
C VAL A 156 0.03 9.60 -7.44
N ARG A 157 -1.19 9.11 -7.31
CA ARG A 157 -2.43 9.84 -7.66
C ARG A 157 -3.32 9.96 -6.43
N LEU A 158 -3.67 11.17 -6.04
CA LEU A 158 -4.68 11.40 -5.00
C LEU A 158 -6.05 10.92 -5.51
N LEU A 159 -6.71 10.07 -4.71
CA LEU A 159 -8.05 9.55 -4.99
C LEU A 159 -9.13 10.23 -4.16
N GLU A 160 -8.89 10.37 -2.84
CA GLU A 160 -9.87 10.95 -1.91
C GLU A 160 -9.15 11.63 -0.75
N ARG A 161 -9.72 12.75 -0.28
CA ARG A 161 -9.41 13.35 1.02
C ARG A 161 -10.55 13.05 1.98
N ILE A 162 -10.26 12.30 3.03
CA ILE A 162 -11.23 11.97 4.06
C ILE A 162 -11.04 12.92 5.22
N PRO A 163 -12.05 13.76 5.58
CA PRO A 163 -11.97 14.63 6.74
C PRO A 163 -11.68 13.84 8.02
N VAL A 164 -10.91 14.43 8.91
CA VAL A 164 -10.65 13.90 10.25
C VAL A 164 -11.58 14.59 11.25
N VAL A 165 -12.12 13.82 12.18
CA VAL A 165 -13.02 14.30 13.23
C VAL A 165 -12.51 13.89 14.61
N ILE A 166 -12.81 14.73 15.60
CA ILE A 166 -12.55 14.44 17.01
C ILE A 166 -13.83 13.88 17.59
N VAL A 167 -13.76 12.70 18.20
CA VAL A 167 -14.95 12.00 18.69
C VAL A 167 -14.72 11.40 20.09
N ALA A 168 -15.83 11.27 20.84
CA ALA A 168 -15.84 10.56 22.10
C ALA A 168 -17.23 9.93 22.32
N THR A 169 -17.32 8.96 23.23
CA THR A 169 -18.62 8.43 23.66
C THR A 169 -19.31 9.40 24.63
N PRO A 170 -20.66 9.48 24.63
CA PRO A 170 -21.39 10.22 25.64
C PRO A 170 -21.04 9.82 27.07
N GLN A 171 -20.76 8.53 27.30
CA GLN A 171 -20.38 8.00 28.61
C GLN A 171 -19.05 8.62 29.09
N TYR A 172 -18.04 8.69 28.24
CA TYR A 172 -16.77 9.31 28.57
C TYR A 172 -16.96 10.80 28.91
N LEU A 173 -17.75 11.51 28.12
CA LEU A 173 -17.98 12.97 28.32
C LEU A 173 -18.76 13.25 29.61
N GLN A 174 -19.68 12.38 30.04
CA GLN A 174 -20.36 12.52 31.32
C GLN A 174 -19.39 12.41 32.51
N ALA A 175 -18.36 11.60 32.39
CA ALA A 175 -17.35 11.39 33.44
C ALA A 175 -16.23 12.44 33.44
N SER A 176 -15.91 13.03 32.26
CA SER A 176 -14.69 13.82 32.07
C SER A 176 -14.97 15.24 31.54
N SER A 177 -16.22 15.70 31.51
CA SER A 177 -16.70 16.93 30.87
C SER A 177 -16.62 16.90 29.32
N THR A 178 -17.24 17.88 28.68
CA THR A 178 -17.19 18.08 27.23
C THR A 178 -16.30 19.27 26.92
N PRO A 179 -15.20 19.10 26.18
CA PRO A 179 -14.32 20.22 25.86
C PRO A 179 -15.04 21.22 24.93
N GLY A 180 -15.10 22.46 25.33
CA GLY A 180 -15.68 23.55 24.56
C GLY A 180 -14.65 24.33 23.75
N ASP A 181 -13.37 24.21 24.10
CA ASP A 181 -12.25 24.89 23.46
C ASP A 181 -11.10 23.90 23.19
N PRO A 182 -10.33 24.06 22.10
CA PRO A 182 -9.20 23.22 21.79
C PRO A 182 -8.18 23.04 22.93
N SER A 183 -7.92 24.08 23.73
CA SER A 183 -6.95 24.00 24.83
C SER A 183 -7.38 23.04 25.94
N GLU A 184 -8.69 22.83 26.14
CA GLU A 184 -9.24 21.94 27.15
C GLU A 184 -8.94 20.47 26.84
N LEU A 185 -8.64 20.15 25.59
CA LEU A 185 -8.24 18.78 25.20
C LEU A 185 -7.01 18.27 25.94
N ALA A 186 -6.12 19.16 26.42
CA ALA A 186 -4.93 18.78 27.19
C ALA A 186 -5.28 18.11 28.51
N ALA A 187 -6.47 18.30 29.06
CA ALA A 187 -6.96 17.67 30.28
C ALA A 187 -7.57 16.29 30.04
N HIS A 188 -7.86 15.92 28.79
CA HIS A 188 -8.51 14.67 28.43
C HIS A 188 -7.51 13.56 28.09
N LEU A 189 -7.96 12.31 28.27
CA LEU A 189 -7.26 11.15 27.76
C LEU A 189 -7.65 10.89 26.31
N PHE A 190 -6.66 10.49 25.51
CA PHE A 190 -6.84 10.12 24.13
C PHE A 190 -6.51 8.64 23.90
N VAL A 191 -7.21 8.04 22.96
CA VAL A 191 -6.75 6.84 22.29
C VAL A 191 -6.04 7.32 21.03
N SER A 192 -4.72 7.11 20.96
CA SER A 192 -3.85 7.75 19.98
C SER A 192 -3.23 6.78 18.99
N MET A 193 -2.77 7.30 17.88
CA MET A 193 -1.81 6.57 17.04
C MET A 193 -0.48 6.46 17.78
N SER A 194 0.23 5.33 17.54
CA SER A 194 1.55 5.11 18.15
C SER A 194 2.49 6.28 17.88
N PRO A 195 3.23 6.79 18.90
CA PRO A 195 4.20 7.87 18.73
C PRO A 195 5.28 7.61 17.66
N SER A 196 5.53 6.35 17.31
CA SER A 196 6.43 5.97 16.21
C SER A 196 5.87 6.29 14.82
N ILE A 197 4.55 6.48 14.70
CA ILE A 197 3.86 6.80 13.45
C ILE A 197 3.52 8.28 13.38
N ARG A 198 2.95 8.82 14.48
CA ARG A 198 2.52 10.22 14.55
C ARG A 198 2.84 10.80 15.92
N ARG A 199 3.37 12.01 15.95
CA ARG A 199 3.56 12.73 17.21
C ARG A 199 2.22 12.89 17.92
N PRO A 200 2.14 12.72 19.24
CA PRO A 200 0.91 12.86 20.03
C PRO A 200 0.57 14.33 20.26
N VAL A 201 0.30 15.02 19.19
CA VAL A 201 -0.07 16.45 19.17
C VAL A 201 -1.20 16.64 18.17
N ILE A 202 -2.17 17.49 18.49
CA ILE A 202 -3.20 17.93 17.58
C ILE A 202 -3.07 19.44 17.36
N GLY A 203 -3.05 19.88 16.11
CA GLY A 203 -2.93 21.27 15.71
C GLY A 203 -4.30 21.86 15.36
N PHE A 204 -4.56 23.08 15.82
CA PHE A 204 -5.73 23.87 15.46
C PHE A 204 -5.30 25.19 14.85
N ARG A 205 -6.05 25.67 13.86
CA ARG A 205 -5.87 26.99 13.26
C ARG A 205 -6.75 28.00 13.99
N ILE A 206 -6.13 29.06 14.52
CA ILE A 206 -6.81 30.18 15.24
C ILE A 206 -6.42 31.48 14.54
N GLY A 207 -7.25 31.92 13.59
CA GLY A 207 -6.88 33.06 12.73
C GLY A 207 -5.68 32.77 11.86
N GLU A 208 -4.60 33.54 12.02
CA GLU A 208 -3.30 33.29 11.31
C GLU A 208 -2.33 32.41 12.12
N ASP A 209 -2.64 32.15 13.38
CA ASP A 209 -1.79 31.37 14.29
C ASP A 209 -2.20 29.88 14.33
N GLU A 210 -1.28 29.04 14.82
CA GLU A 210 -1.53 27.63 15.09
C GLU A 210 -1.37 27.32 16.59
N LEU A 211 -2.39 26.68 17.14
CA LEU A 211 -2.36 26.13 18.50
C LEU A 211 -2.03 24.64 18.43
N SER A 212 -0.93 24.24 19.05
CA SER A 212 -0.56 22.82 19.21
C SER A 212 -0.93 22.32 20.60
N VAL A 213 -1.79 21.32 20.67
CA VAL A 213 -2.24 20.72 21.93
C VAL A 213 -1.59 19.35 22.09
N PRO A 214 -0.75 19.12 23.13
CA PRO A 214 -0.18 17.82 23.41
C PRO A 214 -1.27 16.85 23.90
N LEU A 215 -1.29 15.64 23.37
CA LEU A 215 -2.25 14.60 23.73
C LEU A 215 -1.71 13.73 24.86
N ARG A 216 -2.50 13.59 25.92
CA ARG A 216 -2.27 12.58 26.97
C ARG A 216 -2.95 11.29 26.55
N PHE A 217 -2.25 10.18 26.57
CA PHE A 217 -2.81 8.88 26.19
C PHE A 217 -2.27 7.76 27.09
N ASP A 218 -3.14 6.81 27.40
CA ASP A 218 -2.80 5.57 28.09
C ASP A 218 -2.84 4.38 27.13
N VAL A 219 -3.54 4.55 25.98
CA VAL A 219 -3.65 3.54 24.92
C VAL A 219 -3.22 4.14 23.60
N SER A 220 -2.29 3.47 22.94
CA SER A 220 -1.89 3.81 21.58
C SER A 220 -1.63 2.56 20.74
N SER A 221 -1.97 2.59 19.46
CA SER A 221 -1.64 1.51 18.54
C SER A 221 -1.37 2.04 17.14
N ASN A 222 -0.87 1.18 16.26
CA ASN A 222 -0.73 1.48 14.84
C ASN A 222 -2.02 1.19 14.05
N SER A 223 -3.06 0.65 14.71
CA SER A 223 -4.32 0.29 14.06
C SER A 223 -5.44 1.29 14.39
N PRO A 224 -5.85 2.15 13.44
CA PRO A 224 -6.97 3.06 13.64
C PRO A 224 -8.28 2.34 13.98
N ALA A 225 -8.49 1.11 13.46
CA ALA A 225 -9.67 0.31 13.81
C ALA A 225 -9.65 -0.11 15.29
N PHE A 226 -8.50 -0.58 15.79
CA PHE A 226 -8.33 -0.88 17.21
C PHE A 226 -8.55 0.37 18.07
N ASN A 227 -7.96 1.50 17.67
CA ASN A 227 -8.11 2.75 18.41
C ASN A 227 -9.58 3.19 18.44
N LEU A 228 -10.32 3.06 17.35
CA LEU A 228 -11.76 3.37 17.31
C LEU A 228 -12.55 2.49 18.28
N GLU A 229 -12.28 1.18 18.31
CA GLU A 229 -12.95 0.27 19.26
C GLU A 229 -12.66 0.67 20.71
N MET A 230 -11.44 1.06 21.04
CA MET A 230 -11.09 1.57 22.39
C MET A 230 -11.84 2.86 22.72
N VAL A 231 -12.00 3.78 21.76
CA VAL A 231 -12.83 4.98 21.93
C VAL A 231 -14.30 4.60 22.21
N LEU A 232 -14.84 3.63 21.47
CA LEU A 232 -16.22 3.13 21.66
C LEU A 232 -16.42 2.48 23.04
N GLN A 233 -15.37 1.92 23.63
CA GLN A 233 -15.38 1.43 25.01
C GLN A 233 -15.24 2.54 26.07
N GLY A 234 -15.13 3.83 25.65
CA GLY A 234 -15.08 4.98 26.56
C GLY A 234 -13.71 5.26 27.18
N PHE A 235 -12.62 4.75 26.60
CA PHE A 235 -11.26 4.97 27.15
C PHE A 235 -10.68 6.35 26.86
N GLY A 236 -11.37 7.20 26.08
CA GLY A 236 -10.90 8.54 25.80
C GLY A 236 -11.47 9.14 24.52
N ILE A 237 -10.86 10.24 24.12
CA ILE A 237 -11.16 10.94 22.86
C ILE A 237 -10.35 10.30 21.74
N GLY A 238 -10.95 10.16 20.56
CA GLY A 238 -10.30 9.71 19.33
C GLY A 238 -10.21 10.80 18.26
N VAL A 239 -9.13 10.77 17.48
CA VAL A 239 -8.99 11.58 16.25
C VAL A 239 -8.99 10.59 15.09
N VAL A 240 -10.07 10.55 14.33
CA VAL A 240 -10.33 9.49 13.37
C VAL A 240 -10.86 10.02 12.03
N PRO A 241 -10.62 9.33 10.91
CA PRO A 241 -11.27 9.66 9.64
C PRO A 241 -12.80 9.57 9.77
N ALA A 242 -13.52 10.60 9.30
CA ALA A 242 -14.98 10.70 9.42
C ALA A 242 -15.70 9.47 8.82
N ALA A 243 -15.19 8.96 7.70
CA ALA A 243 -15.76 7.80 7.01
C ALA A 243 -15.77 6.50 7.85
N LEU A 244 -14.99 6.44 8.95
CA LEU A 244 -14.98 5.28 9.85
C LEU A 244 -16.06 5.33 10.93
N VAL A 245 -16.65 6.51 11.16
CA VAL A 245 -17.53 6.76 12.30
C VAL A 245 -18.90 7.32 11.90
N GLU A 246 -19.23 7.31 10.61
CA GLU A 246 -20.50 7.81 10.08
C GLU A 246 -21.72 7.15 10.77
N ASN A 247 -21.69 5.84 10.95
CA ASN A 247 -22.76 5.08 11.60
C ASN A 247 -22.83 5.34 13.11
N GLU A 248 -21.67 5.45 13.76
CA GLU A 248 -21.55 5.68 15.18
C GLU A 248 -22.01 7.11 15.55
N LEU A 249 -21.70 8.10 14.70
CA LEU A 249 -22.21 9.47 14.84
C LEU A 249 -23.73 9.51 14.58
N ALA A 250 -24.21 8.89 13.51
CA ALA A 250 -25.62 8.85 13.18
C ALA A 250 -26.47 8.15 14.27
N SER A 251 -25.94 7.13 14.90
CA SER A 251 -26.61 6.39 15.99
C SER A 251 -26.45 7.03 17.37
N GLY A 252 -25.62 8.07 17.49
CA GLY A 252 -25.34 8.74 18.79
C GLY A 252 -24.42 7.95 19.71
N LYS A 253 -23.79 6.85 19.24
CA LYS A 253 -22.77 6.12 19.99
C LYS A 253 -21.50 6.96 20.18
N LEU A 254 -21.20 7.81 19.21
CA LEU A 254 -20.14 8.81 19.27
C LEU A 254 -20.73 10.22 19.12
N VAL A 255 -20.08 11.19 19.73
CA VAL A 255 -20.35 12.62 19.59
C VAL A 255 -19.12 13.27 18.99
N GLN A 256 -19.31 14.08 17.96
CA GLN A 256 -18.25 14.89 17.40
C GLN A 256 -17.99 16.11 18.25
N LEU A 257 -16.73 16.35 18.56
CA LEU A 257 -16.27 17.45 19.41
C LEU A 257 -15.68 18.57 18.58
N LEU A 258 -15.71 19.80 19.10
CA LEU A 258 -15.04 20.97 18.55
C LEU A 258 -15.35 21.22 17.06
N THR A 259 -16.60 21.02 16.66
CA THR A 259 -17.06 21.12 15.26
C THR A 259 -16.85 22.51 14.64
N ARG A 260 -16.61 23.56 15.47
CA ARG A 260 -16.32 24.92 15.02
C ARG A 260 -14.85 25.24 14.92
N SER A 261 -13.98 24.34 15.38
CA SER A 261 -12.53 24.52 15.37
C SER A 261 -11.93 23.86 14.14
N GLN A 262 -11.03 24.57 13.46
CA GLN A 262 -10.36 24.05 12.27
C GLN A 262 -9.08 23.32 12.67
N LEU A 263 -8.96 22.06 12.28
CA LEU A 263 -7.74 21.29 12.42
C LEU A 263 -6.69 21.72 11.39
N VAL A 264 -5.41 21.66 11.75
CA VAL A 264 -4.28 21.85 10.83
C VAL A 264 -4.19 20.66 9.88
N ASP A 265 -4.15 19.43 10.45
CA ASP A 265 -4.22 18.18 9.70
C ASP A 265 -5.67 17.70 9.67
N ASP A 266 -6.48 18.32 8.82
CA ASP A 266 -7.93 18.14 8.76
C ASP A 266 -8.39 16.95 7.92
N SER A 267 -7.47 16.26 7.26
CA SER A 267 -7.80 15.16 6.33
C SER A 267 -6.74 14.08 6.25
N VAL A 268 -7.18 12.91 5.79
CA VAL A 268 -6.33 11.78 5.41
C VAL A 268 -6.45 11.57 3.91
N ASP A 269 -5.32 11.63 3.22
CA ASP A 269 -5.25 11.46 1.78
C ASP A 269 -5.16 9.97 1.42
N ILE A 270 -6.16 9.43 0.70
CA ILE A 270 -6.07 8.12 0.06
C ILE A 270 -5.43 8.30 -1.31
N GLN A 271 -4.34 7.62 -1.52
CA GLN A 271 -3.54 7.70 -2.73
C GLN A 271 -3.46 6.34 -3.42
N LEU A 272 -3.55 6.36 -4.74
CA LEU A 272 -3.20 5.23 -5.59
C LEU A 272 -1.72 5.37 -5.97
N ALA A 273 -0.94 4.36 -5.65
CA ALA A 273 0.49 4.33 -5.92
C ALA A 273 0.83 3.15 -6.84
N TYR A 274 1.70 3.38 -7.82
CA TYR A 274 2.18 2.35 -8.74
C TYR A 274 3.57 2.72 -9.28
N SER A 275 4.29 1.73 -9.80
CA SER A 275 5.64 1.97 -10.30
C SER A 275 5.64 2.89 -11.52
N ASN A 276 6.63 3.80 -11.59
CA ASN A 276 6.85 4.66 -12.77
C ASN A 276 7.48 3.83 -13.91
N ARG A 277 6.69 2.91 -14.51
CA ARG A 277 7.10 2.16 -15.70
C ARG A 277 6.45 2.79 -16.92
N THR A 278 7.21 2.93 -17.99
CA THR A 278 6.74 3.47 -19.27
C THR A 278 5.57 2.66 -19.83
N LEU A 279 5.49 1.37 -19.49
CA LEU A 279 4.46 0.43 -19.94
C LEU A 279 3.89 -0.33 -18.74
N LEU A 280 2.68 0.04 -18.34
CA LEU A 280 1.95 -0.66 -17.28
C LEU A 280 1.22 -1.89 -17.85
N PRO A 281 1.26 -3.06 -17.17
CA PRO A 281 0.46 -4.22 -17.55
C PRO A 281 -1.04 -3.87 -17.67
N ALA A 282 -1.75 -4.50 -18.61
CA ALA A 282 -3.17 -4.21 -18.87
C ALA A 282 -4.05 -4.33 -17.60
N LYS A 283 -3.77 -5.32 -16.74
CA LYS A 283 -4.45 -5.50 -15.44
C LYS A 283 -4.28 -4.30 -14.49
N VAL A 284 -3.07 -3.71 -14.48
CA VAL A 284 -2.73 -2.56 -13.62
C VAL A 284 -3.41 -1.31 -14.16
N ARG A 285 -3.31 -1.06 -15.47
CA ARG A 285 -3.98 0.07 -16.14
C ARG A 285 -5.49 0.02 -15.93
N ALA A 286 -6.11 -1.15 -16.17
CA ALA A 286 -7.54 -1.33 -15.95
C ALA A 286 -7.96 -1.03 -14.50
N PHE A 287 -7.14 -1.42 -13.51
CA PHE A 287 -7.43 -1.10 -12.12
C PHE A 287 -7.28 0.39 -11.82
N ILE A 288 -6.25 1.04 -12.34
CA ILE A 288 -6.03 2.50 -12.19
C ILE A 288 -7.23 3.28 -12.73
N ASP A 289 -7.67 2.95 -13.95
CA ASP A 289 -8.79 3.63 -14.61
C ASP A 289 -10.09 3.38 -13.86
N TYR A 290 -10.33 2.14 -13.43
CA TYR A 290 -11.52 1.79 -12.66
C TYR A 290 -11.54 2.48 -11.29
N ALA A 291 -10.42 2.50 -10.57
CA ALA A 291 -10.32 3.16 -9.28
C ALA A 291 -10.55 4.67 -9.40
N ALA A 292 -9.98 5.30 -10.43
CA ALA A 292 -10.20 6.72 -10.68
C ALA A 292 -11.69 7.04 -10.88
N ALA A 293 -12.37 6.32 -11.77
CA ALA A 293 -13.80 6.50 -12.01
C ALA A 293 -14.67 6.23 -10.78
N PHE A 294 -14.31 5.21 -10.00
CA PHE A 294 -15.00 4.88 -8.76
C PHE A 294 -14.95 6.03 -7.74
N PHE A 295 -13.78 6.60 -7.50
CA PHE A 295 -13.61 7.70 -6.54
C PHE A 295 -14.22 9.02 -7.06
N GLU A 296 -14.17 9.29 -8.37
CA GLU A 296 -14.88 10.43 -8.97
C GLU A 296 -16.39 10.33 -8.75
N THR A 297 -16.97 9.15 -8.90
CA THR A 297 -18.39 8.91 -8.64
C THR A 297 -18.75 9.12 -7.16
N LEU A 298 -17.89 8.68 -6.25
CA LEU A 298 -18.08 8.92 -4.80
C LEU A 298 -18.03 10.41 -4.43
N ALA A 299 -17.13 11.18 -5.07
CA ALA A 299 -17.00 12.60 -4.82
C ALA A 299 -18.24 13.40 -5.27
N THR A 300 -18.90 12.97 -6.35
CA THR A 300 -20.12 13.62 -6.88
C THR A 300 -21.40 13.24 -6.14
N SER A 301 -21.37 12.18 -5.32
CA SER A 301 -22.53 11.67 -4.57
C SER A 301 -22.62 12.24 -3.15
N ARG A 302 -21.70 13.10 -2.73
CA ARG A 302 -21.65 13.84 -1.45
C ARG A 302 -22.02 15.28 -1.63
#